data_2f7245ca39d36dbd12837e068be23cb5
#
_entry.id   2f7245ca39d36dbd12837e068be23cb5
#
_cell.length_a   1.000
_cell.length_b   1.000
_cell.length_c   1.000
_cell.angle_alpha   90.00
_cell.angle_beta   90.00
_cell.angle_gamma   90.00
#
_symmetry.space_group_name_H-M   'P 1'
#
loop_
_entity.id
_entity.type
_entity.pdbx_description
1 polymer ?
#
loop_
_entity_poly.entity_id
_entity_poly.type
_entity_poly.pdbx_seq_one_letter_code
_entity_poly.pdbx_strand_id
1 'polypeptide(L)'
;MKNFNVTSLCTPEEDYMVDISTKIEQIKQLIDRRCYFTINRARQYGKTTTLHALRRTLSNEYICINLSFEGVGTTMFANAQSFCQRFMWQLDMAEQNGSSEKIEWQNNKVTDFDELSVHLTQLCKGRKIVLMIDEVDKASNHEIFLHFLGMLRNKFNERKGGMGATFHSVILAGVHDIKNIKSKMMREGKYTPTEYDDKKYDSPWNIAVNFNVDMSFSSTEITTMLKDYENDHNTGMNIAKISKEIYGYTNGYPFLVSRICQCIDEELVRHWTIEGIQRAIKILLTESNTLFDDMFKNLENNKELSKYIYELLILGEVKPFVIDDPIVNIGAIYGFLLNVNDRIAIANKIFELRMINYYISKDLRNKKQVTSVLQNDIVKEGNFDMELCLRKFADHYSELYNKRDRKFLERHGRLLFLSYLKPLINGQGFYHIESQFTDQRRMDIVVDFGRQQFIIELKLWNGKHYQSEGYSQLCGYLMSKRADTGYMLTFDFRDEGNKTRKAEWLDINGKKIFEVIV
;
A
#
# COMPACT_ATOMS: atom_id res chain seq x y z
N MET A 1 22.46 -2.75 20.60
CA MET A 1 21.06 -3.16 20.80
C MET A 1 20.37 -2.93 19.48
N LYS A 2 19.66 -3.92 18.93
CA LYS A 2 18.95 -3.79 17.66
C LYS A 2 17.71 -2.89 17.80
N ASN A 3 17.27 -2.29 16.70
CA ASN A 3 16.10 -1.42 16.64
C ASN A 3 15.11 -1.89 15.57
N PHE A 4 13.85 -1.42 15.63
CA PHE A 4 12.91 -1.55 14.52
C PHE A 4 13.12 -0.37 13.57
N ASN A 5 13.77 -0.61 12.44
CA ASN A 5 14.11 0.43 11.47
C ASN A 5 12.96 0.74 10.53
N VAL A 6 12.68 2.03 10.33
CA VAL A 6 11.62 2.55 9.46
C VAL A 6 12.11 3.61 8.46
N THR A 7 13.41 3.93 8.46
CA THR A 7 13.92 5.09 7.70
C THR A 7 14.86 4.74 6.57
N SER A 8 15.62 3.66 6.68
CA SER A 8 16.74 3.36 5.78
C SER A 8 16.91 1.87 5.51
N LEU A 9 18.05 1.52 4.96
CA LEU A 9 18.51 0.14 4.81
C LEU A 9 18.54 -0.57 6.16
N CYS A 10 17.92 -1.74 6.24
CA CYS A 10 18.00 -2.60 7.42
C CYS A 10 19.19 -3.56 7.31
N THR A 11 19.91 -3.72 8.41
CA THR A 11 21.02 -4.65 8.55
C THR A 11 20.79 -5.60 9.75
N PRO A 12 21.13 -6.89 9.64
CA PRO A 12 20.91 -7.86 10.74
C PRO A 12 21.69 -7.54 12.01
N GLU A 13 22.74 -6.75 11.89
CA GLU A 13 23.62 -6.36 13.00
C GLU A 13 22.98 -5.27 13.87
N GLU A 14 22.20 -4.38 13.25
CA GLU A 14 21.64 -3.18 13.90
C GLU A 14 20.13 -3.23 14.04
N ASP A 15 19.44 -4.08 13.25
CA ASP A 15 17.99 -4.06 13.14
C ASP A 15 17.35 -5.42 13.42
N TYR A 16 16.16 -5.41 14.02
CA TYR A 16 15.28 -6.57 14.05
C TYR A 16 14.68 -6.75 12.66
N MET A 17 15.02 -7.86 12.02
CA MET A 17 14.62 -8.13 10.63
C MET A 17 13.73 -9.36 10.52
N VAL A 18 12.80 -9.27 9.57
CA VAL A 18 12.03 -10.44 9.13
C VAL A 18 12.93 -11.34 8.28
N ASP A 19 12.91 -12.65 8.53
CA ASP A 19 13.60 -13.62 7.69
C ASP A 19 12.90 -13.74 6.34
N ILE A 20 13.58 -13.27 5.29
CA ILE A 20 13.13 -13.31 3.90
C ILE A 20 13.91 -14.32 3.06
N SER A 21 14.59 -15.28 3.67
CA SER A 21 15.47 -16.25 2.99
C SER A 21 14.75 -16.99 1.86
N THR A 22 13.49 -17.37 2.06
CA THR A 22 12.69 -18.02 1.02
C THR A 22 12.47 -17.13 -0.20
N LYS A 23 12.25 -15.82 0.01
CA LYS A 23 12.09 -14.84 -1.08
C LYS A 23 13.40 -14.61 -1.82
N ILE A 24 14.51 -14.52 -1.07
CA ILE A 24 15.85 -14.40 -1.64
C ILE A 24 16.17 -15.60 -2.52
N GLU A 25 15.80 -16.81 -2.09
CA GLU A 25 16.00 -18.02 -2.91
C GLU A 25 15.16 -17.99 -4.20
N GLN A 26 13.90 -17.54 -4.13
CA GLN A 26 13.06 -17.37 -5.32
C GLN A 26 13.66 -16.35 -6.30
N ILE A 27 14.24 -15.26 -5.80
CA ILE A 27 14.92 -14.27 -6.64
C ILE A 27 16.21 -14.84 -7.21
N LYS A 28 16.98 -15.60 -6.42
CA LYS A 28 18.20 -16.30 -6.88
C LYS A 28 17.89 -17.22 -8.07
N GLN A 29 16.77 -17.95 -8.04
CA GLN A 29 16.36 -18.80 -9.17
C GLN A 29 16.16 -18.02 -10.48
N LEU A 30 15.72 -16.76 -10.44
CA LEU A 30 15.65 -15.89 -11.63
C LEU A 30 17.06 -15.51 -12.11
N ILE A 31 17.97 -15.23 -11.18
CA ILE A 31 19.35 -14.89 -11.46
C ILE A 31 20.08 -16.10 -12.09
N ASP A 32 19.94 -17.29 -11.50
CA ASP A 32 20.55 -18.53 -12.00
C ASP A 32 20.13 -18.84 -13.45
N ARG A 33 18.87 -18.54 -13.80
CA ARG A 33 18.33 -18.64 -15.17
C ARG A 33 18.76 -17.49 -16.10
N ARG A 34 19.65 -16.61 -15.65
CA ARG A 34 20.16 -15.44 -16.40
C ARG A 34 19.06 -14.48 -16.86
N CYS A 35 17.99 -14.35 -16.09
CA CYS A 35 16.90 -13.46 -16.40
C CYS A 35 17.25 -12.01 -16.09
N TYR A 36 16.70 -11.09 -16.89
CA TYR A 36 16.60 -9.68 -16.55
C TYR A 36 15.20 -9.42 -16.05
N PHE A 37 15.05 -8.66 -14.97
CA PHE A 37 13.75 -8.40 -14.37
C PHE A 37 13.72 -7.08 -13.58
N THR A 38 12.51 -6.67 -13.22
CA THR A 38 12.30 -5.43 -12.46
C THR A 38 11.54 -5.71 -11.18
N ILE A 39 12.05 -5.21 -10.07
CA ILE A 39 11.37 -5.21 -8.78
C ILE A 39 10.56 -3.91 -8.66
N ASN A 40 9.34 -3.93 -9.21
CA ASN A 40 8.40 -2.81 -9.11
C ASN A 40 7.54 -2.99 -7.85
N ARG A 41 7.84 -2.23 -6.83
CA ARG A 41 7.07 -2.21 -5.58
C ARG A 41 6.95 -0.77 -5.08
N ALA A 42 5.89 -0.51 -4.35
CA ALA A 42 5.62 0.76 -3.71
C ALA A 42 6.82 1.24 -2.86
N ARG A 43 6.81 2.50 -2.46
CA ARG A 43 7.83 3.03 -1.55
C ARG A 43 7.82 2.28 -0.22
N GLN A 44 9.00 2.21 0.43
CA GLN A 44 9.17 1.57 1.75
C GLN A 44 8.69 0.11 1.80
N TYR A 45 8.82 -0.58 0.66
CA TYR A 45 8.49 -2.01 0.51
C TYR A 45 9.72 -2.92 0.64
N GLY A 46 10.82 -2.43 1.19
CA GLY A 46 12.03 -3.20 1.45
C GLY A 46 12.89 -3.51 0.21
N LYS A 47 12.73 -2.79 -0.92
CA LYS A 47 13.50 -3.02 -2.15
C LYS A 47 15.01 -2.96 -1.90
N THR A 48 15.51 -1.86 -1.37
CA THR A 48 16.92 -1.64 -1.06
C THR A 48 17.47 -2.72 -0.13
N THR A 49 16.75 -3.05 0.94
CA THR A 49 17.13 -4.13 1.88
C THR A 49 17.21 -5.48 1.18
N THR A 50 16.27 -5.78 0.28
CA THR A 50 16.27 -7.02 -0.51
C THR A 50 17.49 -7.09 -1.44
N LEU A 51 17.85 -6.00 -2.13
CA LEU A 51 19.04 -5.96 -2.99
C LEU A 51 20.33 -6.18 -2.18
N HIS A 52 20.41 -5.61 -0.98
CA HIS A 52 21.54 -5.84 -0.08
C HIS A 52 21.60 -7.28 0.46
N ALA A 53 20.45 -7.88 0.82
CA ALA A 53 20.36 -9.27 1.22
C ALA A 53 20.79 -10.22 0.08
N LEU A 54 20.35 -9.93 -1.15
CA LEU A 54 20.78 -10.66 -2.36
C LEU A 54 22.30 -10.58 -2.55
N ARG A 55 22.89 -9.39 -2.45
CA ARG A 55 24.35 -9.23 -2.56
C ARG A 55 25.09 -10.10 -1.55
N ARG A 56 24.65 -10.13 -0.28
CA ARG A 56 25.26 -10.97 0.76
C ARG A 56 25.16 -12.47 0.45
N THR A 57 24.00 -12.91 -0.05
CA THR A 57 23.77 -14.33 -0.37
C THR A 57 24.51 -14.78 -1.62
N LEU A 58 24.63 -13.91 -2.62
CA LEU A 58 25.17 -14.25 -3.93
C LEU A 58 26.70 -14.06 -4.05
N SER A 59 27.35 -13.39 -3.10
CA SER A 59 28.77 -12.97 -3.19
C SER A 59 29.77 -14.12 -3.37
N ASN A 60 29.41 -15.34 -3.01
CA ASN A 60 30.27 -16.53 -3.20
C ASN A 60 30.21 -17.12 -4.62
N GLU A 61 29.14 -16.84 -5.38
CA GLU A 61 28.89 -17.44 -6.70
C GLU A 61 28.94 -16.41 -7.84
N TYR A 62 28.69 -15.14 -7.50
CA TYR A 62 28.52 -14.04 -8.47
C TYR A 62 29.30 -12.80 -8.03
N ILE A 63 29.77 -12.04 -9.01
CA ILE A 63 30.24 -10.67 -8.79
C ILE A 63 28.99 -9.79 -8.74
N CYS A 64 28.60 -9.32 -7.56
CA CYS A 64 27.39 -8.54 -7.35
C CYS A 64 27.72 -7.04 -7.32
N ILE A 65 27.17 -6.29 -8.26
CA ILE A 65 27.30 -4.83 -8.34
C ILE A 65 25.97 -4.20 -7.99
N ASN A 66 25.96 -3.43 -6.93
CA ASN A 66 24.77 -2.75 -6.44
C ASN A 66 24.94 -1.22 -6.61
N LEU A 67 24.18 -0.62 -7.51
CA LEU A 67 24.19 0.81 -7.82
C LEU A 67 22.88 1.44 -7.32
N SER A 68 22.91 2.76 -7.09
CA SER A 68 21.70 3.56 -6.90
C SER A 68 21.75 4.81 -7.78
N PHE A 69 20.61 5.15 -8.37
CA PHE A 69 20.43 6.44 -9.02
C PHE A 69 19.90 7.52 -8.06
N GLU A 70 19.77 7.20 -6.78
CA GLU A 70 19.50 8.20 -5.76
C GLU A 70 20.71 9.15 -5.61
N GLY A 71 20.44 10.44 -5.52
CA GLY A 71 21.50 11.47 -5.35
C GLY A 71 22.35 11.71 -6.60
N VAL A 72 22.05 11.06 -7.73
CA VAL A 72 22.74 11.33 -8.99
C VAL A 72 22.20 12.61 -9.61
N GLY A 73 23.08 13.57 -9.89
CA GLY A 73 22.73 14.85 -10.50
C GLY A 73 22.23 14.70 -11.94
N THR A 74 21.41 15.63 -12.40
CA THR A 74 20.88 15.67 -13.77
C THR A 74 21.97 15.72 -14.86
N THR A 75 23.17 16.13 -14.51
CA THR A 75 24.35 16.17 -15.41
C THR A 75 24.72 14.79 -15.95
N MET A 76 24.49 13.71 -15.21
CA MET A 76 24.70 12.35 -15.71
C MET A 76 23.82 12.06 -16.94
N PHE A 77 22.62 12.60 -16.98
CA PHE A 77 21.65 12.36 -18.05
C PHE A 77 21.66 13.44 -19.14
N ALA A 78 22.66 14.33 -19.15
CA ALA A 78 22.76 15.41 -20.12
C ALA A 78 23.09 14.91 -21.56
N ASN A 79 23.94 13.88 -21.66
CA ASN A 79 24.32 13.26 -22.91
C ASN A 79 24.90 11.86 -22.68
N ALA A 80 25.14 11.11 -23.78
CA ALA A 80 25.64 9.73 -23.73
C ALA A 80 27.03 9.64 -23.05
N GLN A 81 27.95 10.56 -23.37
CA GLN A 81 29.28 10.56 -22.77
C GLN A 81 29.25 10.70 -21.26
N SER A 82 28.51 11.69 -20.75
CA SER A 82 28.35 11.91 -19.29
C SER A 82 27.75 10.71 -18.60
N PHE A 83 26.75 10.08 -19.22
CA PHE A 83 26.13 8.89 -18.71
C PHE A 83 27.11 7.71 -18.65
N CYS A 84 27.78 7.40 -19.76
CA CYS A 84 28.69 6.26 -19.83
C CYS A 84 29.84 6.37 -18.83
N GLN A 85 30.47 7.55 -18.75
CA GLN A 85 31.57 7.79 -17.82
C GLN A 85 31.13 7.69 -16.37
N ARG A 86 29.97 8.30 -16.02
CA ARG A 86 29.43 8.22 -14.65
C ARG A 86 28.99 6.82 -14.29
N PHE A 87 28.38 6.09 -15.22
CA PHE A 87 27.96 4.70 -15.01
C PHE A 87 29.17 3.80 -14.75
N MET A 88 30.24 3.89 -15.57
CA MET A 88 31.47 3.13 -15.33
C MET A 88 32.13 3.47 -13.99
N TRP A 89 32.13 4.75 -13.62
CA TRP A 89 32.63 5.17 -12.32
C TRP A 89 31.82 4.55 -11.18
N GLN A 90 30.48 4.51 -11.29
CA GLN A 90 29.62 3.86 -10.30
C GLN A 90 29.89 2.35 -10.21
N LEU A 91 30.12 1.66 -11.34
CA LEU A 91 30.48 0.25 -11.36
C LEU A 91 31.80 0.00 -10.58
N ASP A 92 32.81 0.83 -10.82
CA ASP A 92 34.11 0.76 -10.14
C ASP A 92 34.00 0.97 -8.63
N MET A 93 33.23 1.99 -8.22
CA MET A 93 33.00 2.28 -6.79
C MET A 93 32.20 1.19 -6.08
N ALA A 94 31.20 0.60 -6.76
CA ALA A 94 30.37 -0.44 -6.18
C ALA A 94 31.13 -1.77 -6.01
N GLU A 95 32.09 -2.06 -6.88
CA GLU A 95 32.91 -3.27 -6.79
C GLU A 95 33.93 -3.17 -5.66
N GLN A 96 34.58 -2.02 -5.43
CA GLN A 96 35.61 -1.83 -4.39
C GLN A 96 35.15 -2.29 -3.00
N ASN A 97 33.86 -2.41 -2.78
CA ASN A 97 33.26 -2.82 -1.51
C ASN A 97 32.98 -4.33 -1.38
N GLY A 98 33.43 -5.22 -2.30
CA GLY A 98 33.02 -6.61 -2.14
C GLY A 98 33.61 -7.71 -3.02
N SER A 99 34.53 -7.46 -3.94
CA SER A 99 35.10 -8.50 -4.82
C SER A 99 36.57 -8.80 -4.50
N SER A 100 36.96 -10.07 -4.60
CA SER A 100 38.37 -10.51 -4.51
C SER A 100 39.16 -10.26 -5.80
N GLU A 101 38.49 -10.04 -6.93
CA GLU A 101 39.08 -9.78 -8.25
C GLU A 101 38.64 -8.41 -8.74
N LYS A 102 39.58 -7.46 -8.82
CA LYS A 102 39.30 -6.09 -9.27
C LYS A 102 39.12 -6.04 -10.79
N ILE A 103 37.97 -5.48 -11.22
CA ILE A 103 37.69 -5.24 -12.65
C ILE A 103 38.00 -3.78 -12.98
N GLU A 104 38.70 -3.53 -14.07
CA GLU A 104 38.95 -2.17 -14.54
C GLU A 104 37.75 -1.63 -15.34
N TRP A 105 36.78 -1.06 -14.62
CA TRP A 105 35.55 -0.53 -15.24
C TRP A 105 35.77 0.77 -16.02
N GLN A 106 36.66 1.62 -15.53
CA GLN A 106 36.86 2.94 -16.09
C GLN A 106 37.65 2.90 -17.39
N ASN A 107 37.13 3.54 -18.44
CA ASN A 107 37.77 3.69 -19.70
C ASN A 107 37.40 5.05 -20.34
N ASN A 108 38.35 5.97 -20.36
CA ASN A 108 38.14 7.33 -20.86
C ASN A 108 37.87 7.40 -22.39
N LYS A 109 38.04 6.29 -23.11
CA LYS A 109 37.75 6.20 -24.56
C LYS A 109 36.25 5.91 -24.81
N VAL A 110 35.49 5.54 -23.77
CA VAL A 110 34.07 5.25 -23.91
C VAL A 110 33.29 6.56 -23.85
N THR A 111 32.72 6.97 -24.96
CA THR A 111 31.99 8.24 -25.12
C THR A 111 30.52 8.07 -25.51
N ASP A 112 30.15 6.86 -25.95
CA ASP A 112 28.78 6.53 -26.34
C ASP A 112 28.38 5.11 -25.92
N PHE A 113 27.14 4.72 -26.22
CA PHE A 113 26.59 3.41 -25.86
C PHE A 113 27.16 2.26 -26.68
N ASP A 114 27.62 2.48 -27.89
CA ASP A 114 28.23 1.45 -28.73
C ASP A 114 29.61 1.07 -28.18
N GLU A 115 30.41 2.06 -27.83
CA GLU A 115 31.70 1.86 -27.16
C GLU A 115 31.53 1.24 -25.78
N LEU A 116 30.51 1.67 -25.00
CA LEU A 116 30.15 1.06 -23.73
C LEU A 116 29.76 -0.42 -23.90
N SER A 117 28.98 -0.73 -24.93
CA SER A 117 28.57 -2.11 -25.25
C SER A 117 29.76 -3.01 -25.51
N VAL A 118 30.73 -2.55 -26.34
CA VAL A 118 31.99 -3.27 -26.63
C VAL A 118 32.80 -3.46 -25.34
N HIS A 119 32.97 -2.41 -24.56
CA HIS A 119 33.71 -2.45 -23.30
C HIS A 119 33.10 -3.45 -22.31
N LEU A 120 31.78 -3.41 -22.10
CA LEU A 120 31.08 -4.36 -21.26
C LEU A 120 31.21 -5.81 -21.74
N THR A 121 31.27 -6.05 -23.08
CA THR A 121 31.51 -7.40 -23.62
C THR A 121 32.83 -7.96 -23.14
N GLN A 122 33.89 -7.14 -23.17
CA GLN A 122 35.23 -7.55 -22.72
C GLN A 122 35.25 -7.84 -21.22
N LEU A 123 34.66 -6.96 -20.43
CA LEU A 123 34.66 -7.09 -18.96
C LEU A 123 33.82 -8.25 -18.45
N CYS A 124 32.69 -8.54 -19.10
CA CYS A 124 31.79 -9.63 -18.70
C CYS A 124 32.23 -11.01 -19.22
N LYS A 125 33.22 -11.09 -20.12
CA LYS A 125 33.67 -12.36 -20.69
C LYS A 125 34.26 -13.28 -19.63
N GLY A 126 33.66 -14.47 -19.48
CA GLY A 126 34.10 -15.47 -18.48
C GLY A 126 33.65 -15.17 -17.02
N ARG A 127 32.97 -14.07 -16.78
CA ARG A 127 32.54 -13.65 -15.43
C ARG A 127 31.02 -13.75 -15.28
N LYS A 128 30.58 -14.07 -14.07
CA LYS A 128 29.16 -14.08 -13.69
C LYS A 128 28.83 -12.80 -12.91
N ILE A 129 28.57 -11.70 -13.61
CA ILE A 129 28.29 -10.40 -13.01
C ILE A 129 26.80 -10.17 -12.92
N VAL A 130 26.29 -9.90 -11.72
CA VAL A 130 24.89 -9.50 -11.46
C VAL A 130 24.87 -7.99 -11.21
N LEU A 131 24.20 -7.27 -12.10
CA LEU A 131 24.00 -5.82 -11.96
C LEU A 131 22.65 -5.56 -11.30
N MET A 132 22.65 -4.85 -10.18
CA MET A 132 21.47 -4.39 -9.47
C MET A 132 21.46 -2.87 -9.43
N ILE A 133 20.39 -2.24 -9.93
CA ILE A 133 20.25 -0.78 -9.96
C ILE A 133 19.00 -0.41 -9.16
N ASP A 134 19.21 0.30 -8.05
CA ASP A 134 18.12 0.82 -7.22
C ASP A 134 17.72 2.23 -7.64
N GLU A 135 16.51 2.67 -7.25
CA GLU A 135 15.93 4.00 -7.53
C GLU A 135 15.94 4.39 -9.00
N VAL A 136 15.69 3.43 -9.91
CA VAL A 136 15.66 3.67 -11.36
C VAL A 136 14.61 4.70 -11.78
N ASP A 137 13.65 5.00 -10.92
CA ASP A 137 12.63 6.05 -11.14
C ASP A 137 13.26 7.43 -11.34
N LYS A 138 14.42 7.70 -10.73
CA LYS A 138 15.17 8.96 -10.89
C LYS A 138 15.65 9.16 -12.32
N ALA A 139 15.98 8.07 -13.00
CA ALA A 139 16.41 8.07 -14.40
C ALA A 139 15.24 8.04 -15.40
N SER A 140 14.05 7.64 -14.96
CA SER A 140 12.91 7.31 -15.81
C SER A 140 12.36 8.48 -16.65
N ASN A 141 12.74 9.71 -16.36
CA ASN A 141 12.31 10.91 -17.08
C ASN A 141 13.35 11.39 -18.12
N HIS A 142 14.42 10.62 -18.36
CA HIS A 142 15.52 11.00 -19.24
C HIS A 142 15.62 10.05 -20.44
N GLU A 143 15.67 10.60 -21.65
CA GLU A 143 15.81 9.85 -22.90
C GLU A 143 17.08 8.98 -22.92
N ILE A 144 18.17 9.50 -22.39
CA ILE A 144 19.45 8.78 -22.24
C ILE A 144 19.26 7.44 -21.51
N PHE A 145 18.37 7.37 -20.52
CA PHE A 145 18.08 6.12 -19.84
C PHE A 145 17.36 5.11 -20.74
N LEU A 146 16.52 5.56 -21.66
CA LEU A 146 15.89 4.68 -22.65
C LEU A 146 16.95 4.08 -23.60
N HIS A 147 17.93 4.86 -24.04
CA HIS A 147 19.06 4.38 -24.86
C HIS A 147 19.89 3.34 -24.09
N PHE A 148 20.17 3.59 -22.81
CA PHE A 148 20.85 2.62 -21.94
C PHE A 148 20.08 1.30 -21.83
N LEU A 149 18.77 1.34 -21.61
CA LEU A 149 17.93 0.14 -21.59
C LEU A 149 17.92 -0.58 -22.94
N GLY A 150 17.91 0.18 -24.06
CA GLY A 150 18.03 -0.35 -25.42
C GLY A 150 19.35 -1.09 -25.64
N MET A 151 20.45 -0.51 -25.19
CA MET A 151 21.79 -1.14 -25.26
C MET A 151 21.81 -2.43 -24.41
N LEU A 152 21.29 -2.43 -23.17
CA LEU A 152 21.22 -3.64 -22.34
C LEU A 152 20.36 -4.73 -23.01
N ARG A 153 19.24 -4.35 -23.65
CA ARG A 153 18.39 -5.27 -24.41
C ARG A 153 19.15 -5.91 -25.57
N ASN A 154 19.87 -5.11 -26.34
CA ASN A 154 20.69 -5.62 -27.44
C ASN A 154 21.75 -6.62 -26.94
N LYS A 155 22.47 -6.26 -25.89
CA LYS A 155 23.46 -7.12 -25.22
C LYS A 155 22.88 -8.44 -24.73
N PHE A 156 21.66 -8.40 -24.16
CA PHE A 156 20.95 -9.61 -23.76
C PHE A 156 20.68 -10.55 -24.93
N ASN A 157 20.22 -9.99 -26.05
CA ASN A 157 19.95 -10.76 -27.28
C ASN A 157 21.22 -11.33 -27.91
N GLU A 158 22.31 -10.55 -28.00
CA GLU A 158 23.62 -11.01 -28.42
C GLU A 158 24.11 -12.20 -27.59
N ARG A 159 24.04 -12.10 -26.28
CA ARG A 159 24.40 -13.20 -25.38
C ARG A 159 23.55 -14.43 -25.64
N LYS A 160 22.21 -14.27 -25.79
CA LYS A 160 21.27 -15.38 -26.07
C LYS A 160 21.57 -16.04 -27.40
N GLY A 161 22.03 -15.27 -28.39
CA GLY A 161 22.46 -15.75 -29.69
C GLY A 161 23.89 -16.31 -29.72
N GLY A 162 24.64 -16.29 -28.62
CA GLY A 162 26.02 -16.73 -28.55
C GLY A 162 27.04 -15.80 -29.22
N MET A 163 26.64 -14.56 -29.55
CA MET A 163 27.44 -13.57 -30.27
C MET A 163 28.25 -12.63 -29.36
N GLY A 164 28.00 -12.65 -28.03
CA GLY A 164 28.67 -11.74 -27.11
C GLY A 164 28.50 -12.10 -25.66
N ALA A 165 29.20 -11.38 -24.78
CA ALA A 165 29.08 -11.47 -23.33
C ALA A 165 28.44 -10.21 -22.76
N THR A 166 27.73 -10.34 -21.65
CA THR A 166 27.12 -9.25 -20.91
C THR A 166 26.84 -9.69 -19.48
N PHE A 167 26.25 -8.82 -18.67
CA PHE A 167 25.82 -9.15 -17.31
C PHE A 167 25.05 -10.48 -17.27
N HIS A 168 25.35 -11.30 -16.28
CA HIS A 168 24.67 -12.58 -16.06
C HIS A 168 23.17 -12.35 -15.81
N SER A 169 22.85 -11.39 -14.93
CA SER A 169 21.51 -10.92 -14.67
C SER A 169 21.51 -9.41 -14.44
N VAL A 170 20.41 -8.74 -14.76
CA VAL A 170 20.18 -7.32 -14.45
C VAL A 170 18.87 -7.18 -13.71
N ILE A 171 18.93 -6.53 -12.55
CA ILE A 171 17.81 -6.25 -11.67
C ILE A 171 17.65 -4.74 -11.59
N LEU A 172 16.48 -4.25 -11.99
CA LEU A 172 16.13 -2.84 -11.85
C LEU A 172 15.09 -2.71 -10.74
N ALA A 173 15.35 -1.89 -9.73
CA ALA A 173 14.42 -1.68 -8.62
C ALA A 173 13.87 -0.25 -8.65
N GLY A 174 12.54 -0.12 -8.51
CA GLY A 174 11.84 1.16 -8.53
C GLY A 174 10.37 1.03 -8.18
N VAL A 175 9.64 2.16 -8.25
CA VAL A 175 8.19 2.21 -8.05
C VAL A 175 7.48 2.04 -9.39
N HIS A 176 7.94 2.76 -10.42
CA HIS A 176 7.25 2.80 -11.71
C HIS A 176 7.53 1.59 -12.60
N ASP A 177 6.56 1.24 -13.42
CA ASP A 177 6.74 0.22 -14.44
C ASP A 177 7.66 0.72 -15.56
N ILE A 178 8.89 0.21 -15.58
CA ILE A 178 9.91 0.55 -16.58
C ILE A 178 9.47 0.13 -17.98
N LYS A 179 8.63 -0.90 -18.13
CA LYS A 179 8.10 -1.33 -19.42
C LYS A 179 7.26 -0.24 -20.10
N ASN A 180 6.65 0.64 -19.33
CA ASN A 180 5.77 1.71 -19.81
C ASN A 180 6.36 3.11 -19.75
N ILE A 181 7.66 3.25 -19.46
CA ILE A 181 8.35 4.56 -19.34
C ILE A 181 8.18 5.40 -20.62
N LYS A 182 8.43 4.83 -21.80
CA LYS A 182 8.34 5.55 -23.09
C LYS A 182 6.94 6.12 -23.30
N SER A 183 5.90 5.33 -23.05
CA SER A 183 4.50 5.77 -23.15
C SER A 183 4.14 6.88 -22.15
N LYS A 184 4.75 6.84 -20.95
CA LYS A 184 4.59 7.90 -19.95
C LYS A 184 5.26 9.19 -20.40
N MET A 185 6.51 9.14 -20.88
CA MET A 185 7.25 10.30 -21.36
C MET A 185 6.57 10.97 -22.56
N MET A 186 5.98 10.19 -23.47
CA MET A 186 5.18 10.72 -24.59
C MET A 186 3.95 11.48 -24.09
N ARG A 187 3.20 10.92 -23.15
CA ARG A 187 2.02 11.60 -22.56
C ARG A 187 2.36 12.88 -21.82
N GLU A 188 3.55 12.92 -21.21
CA GLU A 188 4.06 14.11 -20.50
C GLU A 188 4.76 15.13 -21.42
N GLY A 189 4.81 14.88 -22.75
CA GLY A 189 5.49 15.77 -23.72
C GLY A 189 7.02 15.83 -23.55
N LYS A 190 7.60 14.87 -22.84
CA LYS A 190 9.05 14.79 -22.57
C LYS A 190 9.80 13.94 -23.59
N TYR A 191 9.08 13.28 -24.49
CA TYR A 191 9.62 12.48 -25.57
C TYR A 191 8.82 12.74 -26.84
N THR A 192 9.49 13.19 -27.90
CA THR A 192 8.90 13.37 -29.23
C THR A 192 9.31 12.18 -30.11
N PRO A 193 8.35 11.36 -30.58
CA PRO A 193 8.67 10.26 -31.48
C PRO A 193 9.38 10.78 -32.73
N THR A 194 10.46 10.14 -33.12
CA THR A 194 11.12 10.37 -34.42
C THR A 194 10.40 9.59 -35.52
N GLU A 195 10.64 9.92 -36.80
CA GLU A 195 10.07 9.19 -37.94
C GLU A 195 10.47 7.70 -37.97
N TYR A 196 11.54 7.32 -37.27
CA TYR A 196 12.05 5.96 -37.12
C TYR A 196 11.49 5.22 -35.90
N ASP A 197 10.75 5.90 -35.03
CA ASP A 197 10.04 5.24 -33.97
C ASP A 197 8.79 4.53 -34.54
N ASP A 198 8.87 3.21 -34.69
CA ASP A 198 7.71 2.42 -35.06
C ASP A 198 6.50 2.84 -34.21
N LYS A 199 5.36 3.05 -34.87
CA LYS A 199 4.09 3.45 -34.22
C LYS A 199 3.59 2.45 -33.16
N LYS A 200 4.29 1.33 -33.00
CA LYS A 200 4.11 0.37 -31.90
C LYS A 200 5.03 0.76 -30.75
N TYR A 201 4.43 0.98 -29.60
CA TYR A 201 5.06 1.28 -28.31
C TYR A 201 5.99 0.15 -27.82
N ASP A 202 7.11 -0.07 -28.50
CA ASP A 202 8.09 -1.06 -28.10
C ASP A 202 8.81 -0.58 -26.84
N SER A 203 8.53 -1.27 -25.73
CA SER A 203 9.25 -1.03 -24.49
C SER A 203 10.73 -1.39 -24.67
N PRO A 204 11.68 -0.51 -24.33
CA PRO A 204 13.09 -0.87 -24.37
C PRO A 204 13.44 -1.99 -23.39
N TRP A 205 12.51 -2.36 -22.47
CA TRP A 205 12.71 -3.36 -21.44
C TRP A 205 11.77 -4.58 -21.57
N ASN A 206 11.32 -4.91 -22.78
CA ASN A 206 10.42 -6.04 -23.05
C ASN A 206 11.09 -7.43 -22.88
N ILE A 207 12.41 -7.49 -22.67
CA ILE A 207 13.18 -8.70 -22.35
C ILE A 207 13.03 -9.14 -20.88
N ALA A 208 12.52 -8.25 -20.03
CA ALA A 208 12.36 -8.53 -18.62
C ALA A 208 11.27 -9.56 -18.37
N VAL A 209 11.59 -10.58 -17.58
CA VAL A 209 10.60 -11.53 -17.08
C VAL A 209 9.75 -10.90 -16.00
N ASN A 210 8.54 -11.42 -15.79
CA ASN A 210 7.68 -10.96 -14.73
C ASN A 210 8.25 -11.35 -13.37
N PHE A 211 8.24 -10.40 -12.45
CA PHE A 211 8.67 -10.58 -11.07
C PHE A 211 7.45 -10.90 -10.19
N ASN A 212 7.24 -12.19 -9.93
CA ASN A 212 6.06 -12.69 -9.19
C ASN A 212 6.37 -13.03 -7.72
N VAL A 213 7.53 -12.61 -7.21
CA VAL A 213 7.86 -12.82 -5.79
C VAL A 213 7.07 -11.83 -4.95
N ASP A 214 6.28 -12.36 -4.00
CA ASP A 214 5.59 -11.51 -3.02
C ASP A 214 6.59 -10.99 -1.99
N MET A 215 6.75 -9.69 -1.92
CA MET A 215 7.66 -9.02 -0.98
C MET A 215 6.97 -8.59 0.32
N SER A 216 5.63 -8.74 0.45
CA SER A 216 4.94 -8.52 1.72
C SER A 216 5.28 -9.62 2.74
N PHE A 217 5.30 -9.29 4.02
CA PHE A 217 5.61 -10.25 5.06
C PHE A 217 4.37 -11.07 5.44
N SER A 218 4.44 -12.37 5.42
CA SER A 218 3.41 -13.23 6.02
C SER A 218 3.43 -13.12 7.55
N SER A 219 2.35 -13.51 8.20
CA SER A 219 2.32 -13.57 9.68
C SER A 219 3.39 -14.50 10.25
N THR A 220 3.74 -15.57 9.53
CA THR A 220 4.81 -16.51 9.92
C THR A 220 6.19 -15.87 9.82
N GLU A 221 6.44 -15.10 8.77
CA GLU A 221 7.70 -14.36 8.62
C GLU A 221 7.82 -13.26 9.68
N ILE A 222 6.74 -12.54 10.02
CA ILE A 222 6.75 -11.56 11.12
C ILE A 222 7.16 -12.20 12.45
N THR A 223 6.78 -13.48 12.70
CA THR A 223 7.20 -14.17 13.92
C THR A 223 8.71 -14.31 14.05
N THR A 224 9.46 -14.34 12.95
CA THR A 224 10.92 -14.48 12.99
C THR A 224 11.57 -13.23 13.60
N MET A 225 11.13 -12.05 13.18
CA MET A 225 11.57 -10.77 13.72
C MET A 225 11.19 -10.61 15.21
N LEU A 226 9.95 -10.98 15.57
CA LEU A 226 9.48 -10.89 16.95
C LEU A 226 10.17 -11.90 17.87
N LYS A 227 10.58 -13.08 17.37
CA LYS A 227 11.40 -14.03 18.13
C LYS A 227 12.79 -13.48 18.43
N ASP A 228 13.43 -12.83 17.46
CA ASP A 228 14.73 -12.18 17.65
C ASP A 228 14.62 -11.09 18.73
N TYR A 229 13.57 -10.26 18.65
CA TYR A 229 13.29 -9.26 19.68
C TYR A 229 13.00 -9.86 21.06
N GLU A 230 12.21 -10.93 21.15
CA GLU A 230 11.87 -11.58 22.42
C GLU A 230 13.09 -12.20 23.09
N ASN A 231 14.04 -12.73 22.30
CA ASN A 231 15.31 -13.26 22.83
C ASN A 231 16.12 -12.17 23.53
N ASP A 232 16.08 -10.92 23.02
CA ASP A 232 16.83 -9.81 23.60
C ASP A 232 16.13 -9.17 24.81
N HIS A 233 14.78 -9.17 24.83
CA HIS A 233 13.99 -8.37 25.78
C HIS A 233 13.16 -9.17 26.77
N ASN A 234 12.90 -10.46 26.50
CA ASN A 234 12.13 -11.37 27.37
C ASN A 234 10.82 -10.76 27.88
N THR A 235 9.98 -10.27 26.97
CA THR A 235 8.73 -9.56 27.29
C THR A 235 7.58 -10.47 27.71
N GLY A 236 7.67 -11.76 27.39
CA GLY A 236 6.62 -12.76 27.62
C GLY A 236 5.44 -12.64 26.63
N MET A 237 5.62 -11.96 25.48
CA MET A 237 4.58 -11.79 24.50
C MET A 237 4.14 -13.10 23.84
N ASN A 238 2.88 -13.22 23.49
CA ASN A 238 2.41 -14.29 22.62
C ASN A 238 2.72 -13.94 21.15
N ILE A 239 3.92 -14.32 20.68
CA ILE A 239 4.45 -13.96 19.36
C ILE A 239 3.47 -14.32 18.24
N ALA A 240 2.86 -15.52 18.25
CA ALA A 240 1.94 -15.96 17.21
C ALA A 240 0.67 -15.11 17.15
N LYS A 241 0.14 -14.70 18.29
CA LYS A 241 -1.05 -13.85 18.38
C LYS A 241 -0.72 -12.42 17.94
N ILE A 242 0.43 -11.89 18.38
CA ILE A 242 0.90 -10.54 18.04
C ILE A 242 1.19 -10.42 16.54
N SER A 243 1.94 -11.38 15.96
CA SER A 243 2.26 -11.37 14.53
C SER A 243 1.02 -11.46 13.64
N LYS A 244 0.03 -12.27 14.02
CA LYS A 244 -1.24 -12.40 13.31
C LYS A 244 -2.04 -11.10 13.34
N GLU A 245 -2.07 -10.42 14.49
CA GLU A 245 -2.77 -9.14 14.64
C GLU A 245 -2.10 -8.03 13.81
N ILE A 246 -0.76 -7.91 13.89
CA ILE A 246 0.00 -6.95 13.07
C ILE A 246 -0.26 -7.21 11.58
N TYR A 247 -0.21 -8.48 11.15
CA TYR A 247 -0.51 -8.85 9.77
C TYR A 247 -1.92 -8.43 9.35
N GLY A 248 -2.92 -8.62 10.20
CA GLY A 248 -4.32 -8.27 9.94
C GLY A 248 -4.52 -6.79 9.59
N TYR A 249 -3.74 -5.89 10.18
CA TYR A 249 -3.80 -4.46 9.86
C TYR A 249 -2.90 -4.03 8.72
N THR A 250 -1.75 -4.67 8.56
CA THR A 250 -0.69 -4.25 7.62
C THR A 250 -0.70 -5.01 6.31
N ASN A 251 -1.36 -6.17 6.26
CA ASN A 251 -1.22 -7.15 5.18
C ASN A 251 0.26 -7.39 4.82
N GLY A 252 1.11 -7.37 5.84
CA GLY A 252 2.55 -7.59 5.72
C GLY A 252 3.33 -6.46 5.04
N TYR A 253 2.78 -5.25 4.91
CA TYR A 253 3.51 -4.11 4.35
C TYR A 253 4.74 -3.80 5.22
N PRO A 254 5.98 -3.93 4.71
CA PRO A 254 7.20 -3.94 5.53
C PRO A 254 7.34 -2.75 6.47
N PHE A 255 7.19 -1.53 5.96
CA PHE A 255 7.25 -0.31 6.76
C PHE A 255 6.21 -0.30 7.89
N LEU A 256 4.96 -0.67 7.60
CA LEU A 256 3.89 -0.64 8.60
C LEU A 256 4.12 -1.67 9.70
N VAL A 257 4.65 -2.84 9.35
CA VAL A 257 5.04 -3.88 10.32
C VAL A 257 6.11 -3.34 11.25
N SER A 258 7.22 -2.80 10.71
CA SER A 258 8.31 -2.24 11.51
C SER A 258 7.85 -1.04 12.34
N ARG A 259 7.02 -0.14 11.78
CA ARG A 259 6.56 1.06 12.51
C ARG A 259 5.64 0.73 13.68
N ILE A 260 4.74 -0.27 13.53
CA ILE A 260 3.93 -0.75 14.67
C ILE A 260 4.84 -1.30 15.78
N CYS A 261 5.82 -2.14 15.41
CA CYS A 261 6.75 -2.71 16.38
C CYS A 261 7.59 -1.62 17.07
N GLN A 262 8.10 -0.66 16.32
CA GLN A 262 8.83 0.49 16.85
C GLN A 262 7.98 1.29 17.84
N CYS A 263 6.73 1.60 17.47
CA CYS A 263 5.82 2.35 18.33
C CYS A 263 5.54 1.61 19.65
N ILE A 264 5.39 0.28 19.61
CA ILE A 264 5.18 -0.52 20.82
C ILE A 264 6.43 -0.52 21.69
N ASP A 265 7.62 -0.65 21.10
CA ASP A 265 8.88 -0.67 21.84
C ASP A 265 9.21 0.67 22.48
N GLU A 266 9.20 1.75 21.68
CA GLU A 266 9.70 3.06 22.06
C GLU A 266 8.64 3.96 22.75
N GLU A 267 7.39 3.96 22.26
CA GLU A 267 6.36 4.91 22.68
C GLU A 267 5.36 4.30 23.70
N LEU A 268 5.13 2.97 23.63
CA LEU A 268 4.16 2.28 24.48
C LEU A 268 4.81 1.41 25.57
N VAL A 269 6.07 1.69 25.89
CA VAL A 269 6.81 1.04 27.00
C VAL A 269 6.73 -0.50 26.89
N ARG A 270 6.91 -1.03 25.68
CA ARG A 270 6.92 -2.48 25.37
C ARG A 270 5.62 -3.21 25.73
N HIS A 271 4.49 -2.54 25.57
CA HIS A 271 3.19 -3.13 25.84
C HIS A 271 2.75 -4.10 24.72
N TRP A 272 3.41 -5.25 24.63
CA TRP A 272 3.20 -6.28 23.59
C TRP A 272 1.91 -7.09 23.80
N THR A 273 0.77 -6.42 23.67
CA THR A 273 -0.59 -6.98 23.76
C THR A 273 -1.42 -6.54 22.57
N ILE A 274 -2.60 -7.14 22.39
CA ILE A 274 -3.56 -6.68 21.37
C ILE A 274 -3.95 -5.21 21.61
N GLU A 275 -4.12 -4.82 22.86
CA GLU A 275 -4.41 -3.42 23.21
C GLU A 275 -3.24 -2.50 22.84
N GLY A 276 -1.99 -2.94 23.07
CA GLY A 276 -0.79 -2.20 22.66
C GLY A 276 -0.73 -2.00 21.14
N ILE A 277 -1.05 -3.04 20.34
CA ILE A 277 -1.14 -2.93 18.88
C ILE A 277 -2.21 -1.91 18.49
N GLN A 278 -3.40 -1.97 19.08
CA GLN A 278 -4.48 -1.02 18.79
C GLN A 278 -4.09 0.43 19.11
N ARG A 279 -3.34 0.64 20.21
CA ARG A 279 -2.78 1.96 20.54
C ARG A 279 -1.74 2.41 19.50
N ALA A 280 -0.83 1.54 19.09
CA ALA A 280 0.15 1.83 18.04
C ALA A 280 -0.55 2.22 16.73
N ILE A 281 -1.60 1.49 16.33
CA ILE A 281 -2.41 1.82 15.15
C ILE A 281 -3.05 3.21 15.28
N LYS A 282 -3.61 3.58 16.44
CA LYS A 282 -4.15 4.93 16.67
C LYS A 282 -3.09 6.00 16.44
N ILE A 283 -1.88 5.81 16.92
CA ILE A 283 -0.75 6.72 16.69
C ILE A 283 -0.47 6.81 15.19
N LEU A 284 -0.34 5.69 14.49
CA LEU A 284 -0.10 5.66 13.03
C LEU A 284 -1.21 6.36 12.24
N LEU A 285 -2.45 6.29 12.68
CA LEU A 285 -3.58 6.96 12.01
C LEU A 285 -3.57 8.48 12.13
N THR A 286 -2.79 9.04 13.04
CA THR A 286 -2.70 10.50 13.30
C THR A 286 -1.33 11.09 12.99
N GLU A 287 -0.28 10.28 12.92
CA GLU A 287 1.07 10.77 12.63
C GLU A 287 1.25 11.23 11.19
N SER A 288 2.20 12.15 10.96
CA SER A 288 2.74 12.47 9.63
C SER A 288 4.02 11.67 9.43
N ASN A 289 4.11 10.97 8.30
CA ASN A 289 5.33 10.27 7.88
C ASN A 289 5.40 10.24 6.35
N THR A 290 6.58 9.93 5.83
CA THR A 290 6.85 9.98 4.39
C THR A 290 5.97 9.04 3.57
N LEU A 291 5.56 7.88 4.13
CA LEU A 291 4.66 6.94 3.44
C LEU A 291 3.28 7.56 3.22
N PHE A 292 2.69 8.14 4.26
CA PHE A 292 1.37 8.75 4.16
C PHE A 292 1.38 10.07 3.40
N ASP A 293 2.44 10.87 3.51
CA ASP A 293 2.60 12.10 2.73
C ASP A 293 2.68 11.78 1.24
N ASP A 294 3.43 10.76 0.84
CA ASP A 294 3.47 10.27 -0.54
C ASP A 294 2.12 9.70 -1.00
N MET A 295 1.43 8.97 -0.13
CA MET A 295 0.09 8.43 -0.44
C MET A 295 -0.88 9.55 -0.79
N PHE A 296 -1.00 10.58 0.05
CA PHE A 296 -1.91 11.68 -0.20
C PHE A 296 -1.50 12.54 -1.39
N LYS A 297 -0.20 12.80 -1.56
CA LYS A 297 0.33 13.48 -2.74
C LYS A 297 0.00 12.75 -4.04
N ASN A 298 0.10 11.42 -4.05
CA ASN A 298 -0.26 10.61 -5.21
C ASN A 298 -1.77 10.66 -5.49
N LEU A 299 -2.62 10.65 -4.46
CA LEU A 299 -4.07 10.80 -4.62
C LEU A 299 -4.45 12.20 -5.11
N GLU A 300 -3.76 13.25 -4.68
CA GLU A 300 -4.00 14.63 -5.14
C GLU A 300 -3.56 14.84 -6.59
N ASN A 301 -2.43 14.25 -6.97
CA ASN A 301 -1.89 14.31 -8.34
C ASN A 301 -2.71 13.46 -9.34
N ASN A 302 -3.39 12.40 -8.88
CA ASN A 302 -4.18 11.49 -9.71
C ASN A 302 -5.66 11.54 -9.33
N LYS A 303 -6.35 12.58 -9.82
CA LYS A 303 -7.76 12.84 -9.46
C LYS A 303 -8.70 11.68 -9.80
N GLU A 304 -8.45 10.98 -10.91
CA GLU A 304 -9.25 9.81 -11.33
C GLU A 304 -9.06 8.65 -10.36
N LEU A 305 -7.82 8.33 -9.97
CA LEU A 305 -7.53 7.32 -8.96
C LEU A 305 -8.15 7.70 -7.61
N SER A 306 -8.04 8.97 -7.22
CA SER A 306 -8.63 9.47 -5.98
C SER A 306 -10.16 9.31 -5.97
N LYS A 307 -10.83 9.64 -7.10
CA LYS A 307 -12.27 9.43 -7.27
C LYS A 307 -12.62 7.94 -7.22
N TYR A 308 -11.85 7.11 -7.90
CA TYR A 308 -12.04 5.66 -7.94
C TYR A 308 -11.95 5.02 -6.54
N ILE A 309 -10.94 5.41 -5.75
CA ILE A 309 -10.79 4.95 -4.36
C ILE A 309 -11.90 5.50 -3.46
N TYR A 310 -12.35 6.75 -3.67
CA TYR A 310 -13.51 7.31 -2.98
C TYR A 310 -14.77 6.47 -3.23
N GLU A 311 -15.01 6.07 -4.48
CA GLU A 311 -16.14 5.21 -4.86
C GLU A 311 -16.08 3.84 -4.16
N LEU A 312 -14.90 3.23 -4.07
CA LEU A 312 -14.72 1.98 -3.34
C LEU A 312 -14.98 2.15 -1.84
N LEU A 313 -14.33 3.14 -1.21
CA LEU A 313 -14.29 3.27 0.25
C LEU A 313 -15.52 3.95 0.85
N ILE A 314 -16.01 4.99 0.19
CA ILE A 314 -17.11 5.81 0.74
C ILE A 314 -18.44 5.39 0.14
N LEU A 315 -18.46 5.11 -1.18
CA LEU A 315 -19.70 4.71 -1.84
C LEU A 315 -19.95 3.20 -1.80
N GLY A 316 -18.96 2.41 -1.40
CA GLY A 316 -19.08 0.95 -1.28
C GLY A 316 -19.22 0.22 -2.61
N GLU A 317 -18.73 0.80 -3.70
CA GLU A 317 -18.78 0.14 -5.00
C GLU A 317 -17.84 -1.05 -5.04
N VAL A 318 -18.32 -2.17 -5.54
CA VAL A 318 -17.49 -3.36 -5.81
C VAL A 318 -17.09 -3.33 -7.28
N LYS A 319 -15.79 -3.34 -7.54
CA LYS A 319 -15.24 -3.25 -8.89
C LYS A 319 -14.34 -4.45 -9.20
N PRO A 320 -14.38 -4.97 -10.44
CA PRO A 320 -13.47 -6.05 -10.84
C PRO A 320 -12.02 -5.55 -10.92
N PHE A 321 -11.07 -6.44 -10.62
CA PHE A 321 -9.66 -6.13 -10.79
C PHE A 321 -9.22 -6.42 -12.24
N VAL A 322 -9.04 -5.37 -13.03
CA VAL A 322 -8.55 -5.45 -14.42
C VAL A 322 -7.23 -4.69 -14.49
N ILE A 323 -6.11 -5.40 -14.60
CA ILE A 323 -4.77 -4.79 -14.58
C ILE A 323 -4.51 -3.87 -15.79
N ASP A 324 -5.20 -4.09 -16.91
CA ASP A 324 -5.10 -3.27 -18.12
C ASP A 324 -5.86 -1.95 -17.98
N ASP A 325 -6.72 -1.79 -16.96
CA ASP A 325 -7.32 -0.49 -16.63
C ASP A 325 -6.24 0.43 -16.07
N PRO A 326 -6.00 1.62 -16.69
CA PRO A 326 -4.94 2.53 -16.27
C PRO A 326 -5.05 2.98 -14.80
N ILE A 327 -6.27 3.14 -14.27
CA ILE A 327 -6.50 3.57 -12.89
C ILE A 327 -6.16 2.43 -11.93
N VAL A 328 -6.59 1.21 -12.24
CA VAL A 328 -6.28 0.01 -11.45
C VAL A 328 -4.78 -0.25 -11.46
N ASN A 329 -4.14 -0.15 -12.62
CA ASN A 329 -2.69 -0.33 -12.78
C ASN A 329 -1.90 0.68 -11.93
N ILE A 330 -2.23 1.98 -12.02
CA ILE A 330 -1.58 3.02 -11.20
C ILE A 330 -1.80 2.76 -9.70
N GLY A 331 -3.02 2.39 -9.30
CA GLY A 331 -3.33 2.08 -7.92
C GLY A 331 -2.55 0.87 -7.38
N ALA A 332 -2.34 -0.15 -8.22
CA ALA A 332 -1.53 -1.33 -7.90
C ALA A 332 -0.03 -0.98 -7.81
N ILE A 333 0.49 -0.17 -8.73
CA ILE A 333 1.89 0.31 -8.73
C ILE A 333 2.20 1.10 -7.45
N TYR A 334 1.28 1.98 -7.03
CA TYR A 334 1.45 2.72 -5.77
C TYR A 334 1.22 1.86 -4.51
N GLY A 335 0.82 0.61 -4.68
CA GLY A 335 0.53 -0.30 -3.58
C GLY A 335 -0.73 0.07 -2.80
N PHE A 336 -1.70 0.75 -3.44
CA PHE A 336 -2.99 1.11 -2.82
C PHE A 336 -4.05 0.06 -3.08
N LEU A 337 -4.01 -0.58 -4.26
CA LEU A 337 -5.00 -1.54 -4.72
C LEU A 337 -4.39 -2.94 -4.88
N LEU A 338 -5.15 -3.96 -4.50
CA LEU A 338 -4.82 -5.37 -4.66
C LEU A 338 -5.96 -6.12 -5.35
N ASN A 339 -5.59 -7.25 -6.00
CA ASN A 339 -6.55 -8.24 -6.44
C ASN A 339 -6.88 -9.21 -5.30
N VAL A 340 -8.14 -9.25 -4.92
CA VAL A 340 -8.66 -10.25 -3.97
C VAL A 340 -9.87 -10.92 -4.63
N ASN A 341 -9.71 -12.16 -5.06
CA ASN A 341 -10.75 -12.93 -5.75
C ASN A 341 -11.38 -12.17 -6.94
N ASP A 342 -10.54 -11.67 -7.84
CA ASP A 342 -10.89 -10.89 -9.03
C ASP A 342 -11.62 -9.56 -8.76
N ARG A 343 -11.56 -9.08 -7.52
CA ARG A 343 -12.11 -7.79 -7.09
C ARG A 343 -11.00 -6.89 -6.55
N ILE A 344 -11.24 -5.59 -6.64
CA ILE A 344 -10.34 -4.60 -6.08
C ILE A 344 -10.56 -4.49 -4.58
N ALA A 345 -9.46 -4.56 -3.83
CA ALA A 345 -9.41 -4.24 -2.42
C ALA A 345 -8.32 -3.20 -2.13
N ILE A 346 -8.47 -2.44 -1.05
CA ILE A 346 -7.37 -1.59 -0.55
C ILE A 346 -6.29 -2.49 0.04
N ALA A 347 -5.05 -2.14 -0.20
CA ALA A 347 -3.89 -3.00 0.07
C ALA A 347 -3.75 -3.44 1.54
N ASN A 348 -4.17 -2.60 2.48
CA ASN A 348 -4.17 -2.94 3.90
C ASN A 348 -5.14 -2.05 4.69
N LYS A 349 -5.46 -2.49 5.90
CA LYS A 349 -6.44 -1.83 6.76
C LYS A 349 -6.00 -0.42 7.19
N ILE A 350 -4.71 -0.19 7.39
CA ILE A 350 -4.19 1.13 7.78
C ILE A 350 -4.38 2.14 6.65
N PHE A 351 -4.10 1.76 5.39
CA PHE A 351 -4.35 2.61 4.23
C PHE A 351 -5.84 2.92 4.08
N GLU A 352 -6.69 1.89 4.22
CA GLU A 352 -8.13 2.05 4.19
C GLU A 352 -8.59 3.11 5.20
N LEU A 353 -8.21 2.98 6.47
CA LEU A 353 -8.57 3.90 7.54
C LEU A 353 -8.04 5.32 7.30
N ARG A 354 -6.79 5.45 6.83
CA ARG A 354 -6.18 6.76 6.51
C ARG A 354 -6.90 7.45 5.35
N MET A 355 -7.22 6.72 4.28
CA MET A 355 -7.93 7.26 3.11
C MET A 355 -9.36 7.64 3.46
N ILE A 356 -10.09 6.83 4.23
CA ILE A 356 -11.42 7.17 4.72
C ILE A 356 -11.38 8.46 5.53
N ASN A 357 -10.44 8.57 6.49
CA ASN A 357 -10.24 9.78 7.29
C ASN A 357 -9.95 11.03 6.44
N TYR A 358 -9.13 10.88 5.39
CA TYR A 358 -8.82 11.94 4.44
C TYR A 358 -10.07 12.42 3.69
N TYR A 359 -10.83 11.50 3.10
CA TYR A 359 -12.03 11.84 2.33
C TYR A 359 -13.11 12.50 3.19
N ILE A 360 -13.39 11.96 4.38
CA ILE A 360 -14.34 12.55 5.32
C ILE A 360 -13.89 13.96 5.73
N SER A 361 -12.60 14.18 6.02
CA SER A 361 -12.08 15.50 6.37
C SER A 361 -12.21 16.50 5.23
N LYS A 362 -12.04 16.03 3.98
CA LYS A 362 -12.23 16.85 2.78
C LYS A 362 -13.70 17.25 2.58
N ASP A 363 -14.61 16.31 2.78
CA ASP A 363 -16.05 16.55 2.66
C ASP A 363 -16.55 17.50 3.75
N LEU A 364 -16.07 17.36 5.00
CA LEU A 364 -16.39 18.25 6.11
C LEU A 364 -15.92 19.70 5.85
N ARG A 365 -14.77 19.90 5.21
CA ARG A 365 -14.30 21.25 4.84
C ARG A 365 -15.19 21.93 3.80
N ASN A 366 -15.81 21.14 2.92
CA ASN A 366 -16.70 21.64 1.87
C ASN A 366 -18.12 21.93 2.36
N LYS A 367 -18.51 21.38 3.53
CA LYS A 367 -19.80 21.61 4.18
C LYS A 367 -19.56 22.44 5.43
N LYS A 368 -20.01 23.69 5.42
CA LYS A 368 -19.97 24.56 6.63
C LYS A 368 -20.85 23.95 7.72
N GLN A 369 -20.25 23.71 8.90
CA GLN A 369 -20.82 23.34 10.19
C GLN A 369 -21.07 21.84 10.47
N VAL A 370 -20.33 21.31 11.44
CA VAL A 370 -20.81 20.41 12.48
C VAL A 370 -20.15 20.84 13.80
N THR A 371 -20.96 21.11 14.79
CA THR A 371 -20.66 21.84 16.01
C THR A 371 -20.02 21.01 17.11
N SER A 372 -19.10 21.63 17.84
CA SER A 372 -18.31 21.11 18.97
C SER A 372 -19.09 20.84 20.29
N VAL A 373 -20.41 20.99 20.31
CA VAL A 373 -21.21 21.00 21.56
C VAL A 373 -21.69 19.60 22.01
N LEU A 374 -21.60 18.58 21.13
CA LEU A 374 -22.25 17.27 21.37
C LEU A 374 -21.35 16.22 22.03
N GLN A 375 -20.05 16.48 22.19
CA GLN A 375 -19.09 15.45 22.60
C GLN A 375 -19.26 15.00 24.07
N ASN A 376 -19.63 15.92 24.96
CA ASN A 376 -19.64 15.68 26.41
C ASN A 376 -20.79 14.77 26.91
N ASP A 377 -21.85 14.59 26.13
CA ASP A 377 -22.98 13.76 26.53
C ASP A 377 -22.87 12.31 26.04
N ILE A 378 -22.24 12.10 24.87
CA ILE A 378 -22.14 10.80 24.20
C ILE A 378 -20.98 9.96 24.76
N VAL A 379 -19.91 10.63 25.23
CA VAL A 379 -18.76 9.97 25.84
C VAL A 379 -18.74 10.28 27.33
N LYS A 380 -19.02 9.27 28.17
CA LYS A 380 -19.00 9.40 29.63
C LYS A 380 -18.03 8.37 30.22
N GLU A 381 -17.12 8.83 31.07
CA GLU A 381 -16.17 7.97 31.79
C GLU A 381 -15.38 7.01 30.88
N GLY A 382 -15.04 7.45 29.65
CA GLY A 382 -14.34 6.60 28.67
C GLY A 382 -15.21 5.58 27.94
N ASN A 383 -16.52 5.59 28.15
CA ASN A 383 -17.49 4.75 27.42
C ASN A 383 -18.27 5.59 26.41
N PHE A 384 -18.51 5.01 25.23
CA PHE A 384 -19.28 5.59 24.16
C PHE A 384 -20.73 5.08 24.20
N ASP A 385 -21.70 5.99 24.20
CA ASP A 385 -23.12 5.67 24.15
C ASP A 385 -23.60 5.72 22.68
N MET A 386 -23.62 4.55 22.02
CA MET A 386 -24.03 4.44 20.62
C MET A 386 -25.54 4.68 20.44
N GLU A 387 -26.36 4.30 21.40
CA GLU A 387 -27.79 4.58 21.35
C GLU A 387 -28.06 6.09 21.33
N LEU A 388 -27.45 6.81 22.26
CA LEU A 388 -27.58 8.27 22.33
C LEU A 388 -26.99 8.94 21.08
N CYS A 389 -25.87 8.41 20.55
CA CYS A 389 -25.25 8.90 19.32
C CYS A 389 -26.22 8.81 18.14
N LEU A 390 -26.89 7.66 17.95
CA LEU A 390 -27.84 7.47 16.86
C LEU A 390 -29.11 8.31 17.03
N ARG A 391 -29.63 8.47 18.25
CA ARG A 391 -30.76 9.36 18.54
C ARG A 391 -30.44 10.82 18.19
N LYS A 392 -29.29 11.32 18.65
CA LYS A 392 -28.85 12.69 18.33
C LYS A 392 -28.52 12.88 16.84
N PHE A 393 -28.01 11.83 16.17
CA PHE A 393 -27.83 11.87 14.72
C PHE A 393 -29.18 12.03 14.01
N ALA A 394 -30.21 11.29 14.43
CA ALA A 394 -31.55 11.38 13.84
C ALA A 394 -32.14 12.79 13.97
N ASP A 395 -31.98 13.42 15.13
CA ASP A 395 -32.42 14.80 15.36
C ASP A 395 -31.68 15.77 14.45
N HIS A 396 -30.35 15.68 14.42
CA HIS A 396 -29.49 16.51 13.56
C HIS A 396 -29.78 16.33 12.08
N TYR A 397 -29.99 15.08 11.64
CA TYR A 397 -30.33 14.76 10.26
C TYR A 397 -31.65 15.42 9.85
N SER A 398 -32.66 15.36 10.72
CA SER A 398 -33.99 15.94 10.47
C SER A 398 -33.96 17.47 10.35
N GLU A 399 -33.07 18.15 11.07
CA GLU A 399 -32.88 19.61 10.97
C GLU A 399 -32.24 20.04 9.65
N LEU A 400 -31.28 19.24 9.14
CA LEU A 400 -30.50 19.57 7.96
C LEU A 400 -31.18 19.19 6.64
N TYR A 401 -31.97 18.12 6.62
CA TYR A 401 -32.48 17.47 5.41
C TYR A 401 -34.01 17.48 5.32
N ASN A 402 -34.61 18.67 5.46
CA ASN A 402 -36.05 18.88 5.26
C ASN A 402 -36.49 18.91 3.78
N LYS A 403 -35.59 18.68 2.81
CA LYS A 403 -35.91 18.76 1.37
C LYS A 403 -35.70 17.42 0.66
N ARG A 404 -36.71 17.06 -0.14
CA ARG A 404 -36.79 15.89 -0.99
C ARG A 404 -35.61 15.83 -1.98
N ASP A 405 -34.54 15.14 -1.63
CA ASP A 405 -33.51 14.77 -2.59
C ASP A 405 -33.76 13.33 -3.09
N ARG A 406 -34.52 13.20 -4.19
CA ARG A 406 -34.89 11.91 -4.82
C ARG A 406 -33.68 11.10 -5.31
N LYS A 407 -32.46 11.65 -5.24
CA LYS A 407 -31.20 11.00 -5.62
C LYS A 407 -30.39 10.55 -4.41
N PHE A 408 -30.95 10.60 -3.21
CA PHE A 408 -30.26 10.13 -2.03
C PHE A 408 -30.11 8.60 -2.11
N LEU A 409 -28.90 8.11 -1.95
CA LEU A 409 -28.56 6.70 -1.94
C LEU A 409 -28.03 6.35 -0.54
N GLU A 410 -28.12 5.09 -0.15
CA GLU A 410 -27.56 4.56 1.11
C GLU A 410 -26.13 5.07 1.39
N ARG A 411 -25.32 5.19 0.35
CA ARG A 411 -23.99 5.76 0.40
C ARG A 411 -23.91 7.19 0.93
N HIS A 412 -24.91 8.04 0.67
CA HIS A 412 -24.97 9.41 1.19
C HIS A 412 -25.30 9.40 2.68
N GLY A 413 -26.18 8.52 3.10
CA GLY A 413 -26.48 8.30 4.52
C GLY A 413 -25.26 7.85 5.31
N ARG A 414 -24.47 6.93 4.75
CA ARG A 414 -23.21 6.47 5.33
C ARG A 414 -22.23 7.63 5.52
N LEU A 415 -21.99 8.40 4.48
CA LEU A 415 -21.09 9.55 4.54
C LEU A 415 -21.54 10.57 5.59
N LEU A 416 -22.84 10.85 5.67
CA LEU A 416 -23.38 11.75 6.68
C LEU A 416 -23.17 11.24 8.09
N PHE A 417 -23.49 9.95 8.32
CA PHE A 417 -23.30 9.34 9.62
C PHE A 417 -21.82 9.29 10.02
N LEU A 418 -20.92 8.89 9.13
CA LEU A 418 -19.48 8.88 9.40
C LEU A 418 -18.93 10.28 9.66
N SER A 419 -19.41 11.29 8.92
CA SER A 419 -19.03 12.69 9.14
C SER A 419 -19.49 13.21 10.50
N TYR A 420 -20.65 12.76 10.97
CA TYR A 420 -21.17 13.06 12.30
C TYR A 420 -20.41 12.32 13.40
N LEU A 421 -20.15 11.03 13.20
CA LEU A 421 -19.51 10.15 14.17
C LEU A 421 -18.04 10.52 14.42
N LYS A 422 -17.30 10.86 13.35
CA LYS A 422 -15.85 11.10 13.42
C LYS A 422 -15.41 12.09 14.49
N PRO A 423 -15.99 13.29 14.61
CA PRO A 423 -15.63 14.23 15.68
C PRO A 423 -15.89 13.67 17.09
N LEU A 424 -16.92 12.83 17.26
CA LEU A 424 -17.32 12.26 18.55
C LEU A 424 -16.34 11.21 19.06
N ILE A 425 -15.77 10.40 18.17
CA ILE A 425 -14.83 9.32 18.53
C ILE A 425 -13.36 9.73 18.39
N ASN A 426 -13.09 10.95 17.90
CA ASN A 426 -11.73 11.40 17.60
C ASN A 426 -10.81 11.34 18.84
N GLY A 427 -9.65 10.71 18.67
CA GLY A 427 -8.64 10.52 19.73
C GLY A 427 -8.90 9.35 20.68
N GLN A 428 -10.09 8.73 20.69
CA GLN A 428 -10.42 7.62 21.58
C GLN A 428 -10.96 6.37 20.86
N GLY A 429 -11.49 6.52 19.65
CA GLY A 429 -12.03 5.45 18.84
C GLY A 429 -11.63 5.52 17.38
N PHE A 430 -11.93 4.46 16.67
CA PHE A 430 -11.84 4.40 15.21
C PHE A 430 -13.01 3.58 14.67
N TYR A 431 -13.35 3.78 13.40
CA TYR A 431 -14.34 2.98 12.71
C TYR A 431 -13.73 2.38 11.45
N HIS A 432 -14.28 1.27 11.03
CA HIS A 432 -13.96 0.68 9.74
C HIS A 432 -15.24 0.20 9.06
N ILE A 433 -15.19 0.09 7.75
CA ILE A 433 -16.27 -0.38 6.93
C ILE A 433 -15.92 -1.81 6.53
N GLU A 434 -16.72 -2.79 6.91
CA GLU A 434 -16.51 -4.17 6.49
C GLU A 434 -17.25 -4.44 5.19
N SER A 435 -16.51 -4.80 4.13
CA SER A 435 -17.08 -5.31 2.89
C SER A 435 -17.26 -6.81 3.02
N GLN A 436 -18.48 -7.32 3.02
CA GLN A 436 -18.73 -8.75 2.89
C GLN A 436 -18.54 -9.19 1.44
N PHE A 437 -17.73 -10.24 1.22
CA PHE A 437 -17.37 -10.77 -0.10
C PHE A 437 -18.47 -11.61 -0.77
N THR A 438 -19.69 -11.63 -0.25
CA THR A 438 -20.83 -12.36 -0.83
C THR A 438 -21.85 -11.41 -1.44
N ASP A 439 -21.94 -11.50 -2.69
CA ASP A 439 -22.92 -11.15 -3.75
C ASP A 439 -23.88 -9.97 -3.65
N GLN A 440 -24.00 -9.19 -2.60
CA GLN A 440 -24.85 -7.98 -2.59
C GLN A 440 -24.32 -6.86 -1.70
N ARG A 441 -23.82 -5.79 -2.31
CA ARG A 441 -23.80 -4.34 -1.95
C ARG A 441 -24.00 -3.96 -0.48
N ARG A 442 -23.19 -4.45 0.47
CA ARG A 442 -23.38 -4.11 1.89
C ARG A 442 -22.06 -3.87 2.59
N MET A 443 -22.00 -2.76 3.27
CA MET A 443 -20.87 -2.39 4.11
C MET A 443 -21.41 -2.00 5.47
N ASP A 444 -21.18 -2.87 6.46
CA ASP A 444 -21.44 -2.55 7.85
C ASP A 444 -20.37 -1.61 8.39
N ILE A 445 -20.76 -0.69 9.24
CA ILE A 445 -19.83 0.15 9.97
C ILE A 445 -19.54 -0.52 11.31
N VAL A 446 -18.27 -0.79 11.57
CA VAL A 446 -17.82 -1.24 12.89
C VAL A 446 -17.07 -0.10 13.55
N VAL A 447 -17.48 0.25 14.76
CA VAL A 447 -16.86 1.31 15.56
C VAL A 447 -16.21 0.67 16.77
N ASP A 448 -14.89 0.87 16.90
CA ASP A 448 -14.12 0.47 18.07
C ASP A 448 -13.84 1.70 18.93
N PHE A 449 -14.26 1.68 20.17
CA PHE A 449 -14.06 2.76 21.13
C PHE A 449 -13.63 2.22 22.49
N GLY A 450 -12.39 2.45 22.86
CA GLY A 450 -11.84 1.85 24.09
C GLY A 450 -11.89 0.31 24.01
N ARG A 451 -12.66 -0.31 24.92
CA ARG A 451 -12.92 -1.77 24.92
C ARG A 451 -14.26 -2.15 24.29
N GLN A 452 -15.00 -1.16 23.80
CA GLN A 452 -16.33 -1.36 23.22
C GLN A 452 -16.21 -1.51 21.70
N GLN A 453 -17.02 -2.39 21.13
CA GLN A 453 -17.20 -2.53 19.69
C GLN A 453 -18.69 -2.41 19.36
N PHE A 454 -19.01 -1.57 18.37
CA PHE A 454 -20.36 -1.33 17.90
C PHE A 454 -20.47 -1.71 16.43
N ILE A 455 -21.50 -2.48 16.09
CA ILE A 455 -21.77 -2.94 14.74
C ILE A 455 -23.05 -2.26 14.27
N ILE A 456 -22.94 -1.51 13.17
CA ILE A 456 -24.02 -0.65 12.68
C ILE A 456 -24.31 -0.99 11.23
N GLU A 457 -25.50 -1.47 10.95
CA GLU A 457 -26.03 -1.66 9.60
C GLU A 457 -26.75 -0.40 9.13
N LEU A 458 -26.48 0.03 7.90
CA LEU A 458 -27.16 1.16 7.27
C LEU A 458 -28.11 0.66 6.20
N LYS A 459 -29.34 1.15 6.19
CA LYS A 459 -30.37 0.77 5.20
C LYS A 459 -31.11 1.97 4.66
N LEU A 460 -31.57 1.82 3.40
CA LEU A 460 -32.65 2.63 2.87
C LEU A 460 -33.97 1.90 3.09
N TRP A 461 -34.99 2.63 3.55
CA TRP A 461 -36.32 2.07 3.62
C TRP A 461 -36.87 1.76 2.21
N ASN A 462 -37.12 0.48 1.94
CA ASN A 462 -37.63 0.00 0.66
C ASN A 462 -38.74 -1.06 0.86
N GLY A 463 -39.50 -0.92 1.98
CA GLY A 463 -40.59 -1.82 2.35
C GLY A 463 -40.20 -2.87 3.42
N LYS A 464 -41.22 -3.53 3.99
CA LYS A 464 -41.06 -4.47 5.10
C LYS A 464 -40.18 -5.68 4.79
N HIS A 465 -40.18 -6.15 3.55
CA HIS A 465 -39.34 -7.27 3.11
C HIS A 465 -37.85 -6.90 3.16
N TYR A 466 -37.51 -5.74 2.71
CA TYR A 466 -36.13 -5.22 2.74
C TYR A 466 -35.59 -5.01 4.16
N GLN A 467 -36.48 -4.61 5.07
CA GLN A 467 -36.14 -4.44 6.47
C GLN A 467 -35.86 -5.81 7.14
N SER A 468 -36.66 -6.84 6.85
CA SER A 468 -36.44 -8.19 7.38
C SER A 468 -35.13 -8.82 6.89
N GLU A 469 -34.72 -8.57 5.64
CA GLU A 469 -33.42 -8.96 5.14
C GLU A 469 -32.27 -8.26 5.89
N GLY A 470 -32.42 -6.95 6.18
CA GLY A 470 -31.44 -6.18 6.95
C GLY A 470 -31.23 -6.77 8.35
N TYR A 471 -32.29 -7.12 9.04
CA TYR A 471 -32.18 -7.77 10.36
C TYR A 471 -31.48 -9.14 10.26
N SER A 472 -31.84 -9.95 9.28
CA SER A 472 -31.23 -11.28 9.11
C SER A 472 -29.73 -11.18 8.89
N GLN A 473 -29.29 -10.15 8.17
CA GLN A 473 -27.88 -9.93 7.88
C GLN A 473 -27.12 -9.41 9.08
N LEU A 474 -27.66 -8.40 9.77
CA LEU A 474 -27.06 -7.90 11.01
C LEU A 474 -26.94 -9.04 12.03
N CYS A 475 -27.98 -9.87 12.20
CA CYS A 475 -27.93 -11.03 13.09
C CYS A 475 -26.84 -12.04 12.67
N GLY A 476 -26.73 -12.37 11.38
CA GLY A 476 -25.68 -13.26 10.87
C GLY A 476 -24.28 -12.73 11.16
N TYR A 477 -24.08 -11.42 10.98
CA TYR A 477 -22.83 -10.76 11.30
C TYR A 477 -22.53 -10.76 12.81
N LEU A 478 -23.52 -10.42 13.64
CA LEU A 478 -23.39 -10.47 15.11
C LEU A 478 -23.02 -11.88 15.61
N MET A 479 -23.58 -12.94 14.98
CA MET A 479 -23.20 -14.32 15.28
C MET A 479 -21.72 -14.59 14.95
N SER A 480 -21.25 -14.16 13.78
CA SER A 480 -19.86 -14.35 13.35
C SER A 480 -18.86 -13.66 14.29
N LYS A 481 -19.22 -12.50 14.82
CA LYS A 481 -18.39 -11.71 15.75
C LYS A 481 -18.63 -12.06 17.23
N ARG A 482 -19.55 -12.99 17.54
CA ARG A 482 -19.96 -13.35 18.90
C ARG A 482 -20.45 -12.14 19.71
N ALA A 483 -21.12 -11.20 19.03
CA ALA A 483 -21.75 -10.04 19.64
C ALA A 483 -23.25 -10.29 19.85
N ASP A 484 -23.83 -9.73 20.93
CA ASP A 484 -25.24 -9.88 21.26
C ASP A 484 -26.07 -8.65 20.94
N THR A 485 -25.41 -7.53 20.65
CA THR A 485 -26.04 -6.24 20.39
C THR A 485 -25.56 -5.66 19.07
N GLY A 486 -26.52 -5.20 18.26
CA GLY A 486 -26.28 -4.50 16.99
C GLY A 486 -27.11 -3.23 16.87
N TYR A 487 -26.79 -2.41 15.89
CA TYR A 487 -27.44 -1.13 15.62
C TYR A 487 -27.88 -1.07 14.17
N MET A 488 -29.07 -0.53 13.90
CA MET A 488 -29.58 -0.32 12.55
C MET A 488 -29.99 1.13 12.38
N LEU A 489 -29.44 1.77 11.34
CA LEU A 489 -29.80 3.12 10.94
C LEU A 489 -30.47 3.08 9.57
N THR A 490 -31.77 3.35 9.54
CA THR A 490 -32.60 3.29 8.35
C THR A 490 -32.98 4.70 7.90
N PHE A 491 -32.70 5.03 6.61
CA PHE A 491 -33.09 6.28 6.01
C PHE A 491 -34.43 6.11 5.26
N ASP A 492 -35.47 6.85 5.70
CA ASP A 492 -36.83 6.81 5.13
C ASP A 492 -37.14 8.06 4.33
N PHE A 493 -37.26 7.91 3.01
CA PHE A 493 -37.54 9.00 2.04
C PHE A 493 -39.00 9.05 1.58
N ARG A 494 -39.90 8.31 2.24
CA ARG A 494 -41.33 8.40 1.94
C ARG A 494 -41.87 9.77 2.28
N ASP A 495 -43.06 10.10 1.73
CA ASP A 495 -43.73 11.36 2.04
C ASP A 495 -44.08 11.46 3.54
N GLU A 496 -44.05 12.67 4.11
CA GLU A 496 -44.16 12.90 5.58
C GLU A 496 -45.38 12.23 6.23
N GLY A 497 -46.48 12.06 5.52
CA GLY A 497 -47.68 11.34 6.01
C GLY A 497 -47.47 9.82 6.18
N ASN A 498 -46.42 9.26 5.59
CA ASN A 498 -46.11 7.82 5.59
C ASN A 498 -44.76 7.50 6.28
N LYS A 499 -44.06 8.52 6.78
CA LYS A 499 -42.78 8.33 7.48
C LYS A 499 -43.01 7.76 8.89
N THR A 500 -42.23 6.75 9.22
CA THR A 500 -42.17 6.22 10.57
C THR A 500 -40.85 6.65 11.20
N ARG A 501 -40.85 7.73 11.99
CA ARG A 501 -39.71 8.03 12.85
C ARG A 501 -39.75 7.10 14.05
N LYS A 502 -38.67 6.37 14.28
CA LYS A 502 -38.60 5.33 15.28
C LYS A 502 -37.21 5.26 15.88
N ALA A 503 -37.14 5.05 17.19
CA ALA A 503 -35.88 4.76 17.87
C ALA A 503 -36.18 3.81 19.01
N GLU A 504 -36.02 2.50 18.79
CA GLU A 504 -36.39 1.47 19.75
C GLU A 504 -35.48 0.25 19.71
N TRP A 505 -35.52 -0.51 20.79
CA TRP A 505 -34.88 -1.81 20.88
C TRP A 505 -35.81 -2.91 20.36
N LEU A 506 -35.27 -3.81 19.56
CA LEU A 506 -35.93 -4.99 19.01
C LEU A 506 -35.16 -6.24 19.42
N ASP A 507 -35.89 -7.31 19.66
CA ASP A 507 -35.31 -8.66 19.83
C ASP A 507 -35.55 -9.44 18.54
N ILE A 508 -34.47 -9.73 17.80
CA ILE A 508 -34.52 -10.42 16.51
C ILE A 508 -33.59 -11.64 16.56
N ASN A 509 -34.17 -12.82 16.48
CA ASN A 509 -33.41 -14.09 16.52
C ASN A 509 -32.47 -14.21 17.75
N GLY A 510 -32.94 -13.70 18.93
CA GLY A 510 -32.16 -13.71 20.18
C GLY A 510 -31.01 -12.69 20.21
N LYS A 511 -30.97 -11.73 19.28
CA LYS A 511 -30.04 -10.59 19.29
C LYS A 511 -30.80 -9.29 19.57
N LYS A 512 -30.21 -8.42 20.39
CA LYS A 512 -30.73 -7.08 20.66
C LYS A 512 -30.31 -6.11 19.57
N ILE A 513 -31.24 -5.53 18.86
CA ILE A 513 -30.98 -4.56 17.79
C ILE A 513 -31.62 -3.22 18.18
N PHE A 514 -30.82 -2.18 18.27
CA PHE A 514 -31.31 -0.82 18.37
C PHE A 514 -31.53 -0.22 16.99
N GLU A 515 -32.77 0.00 16.62
CA GLU A 515 -33.11 0.58 15.33
C GLU A 515 -33.47 2.07 15.45
N VAL A 516 -32.90 2.87 14.57
CA VAL A 516 -33.27 4.27 14.36
C VAL A 516 -33.68 4.47 12.90
N ILE A 517 -34.88 5.03 12.70
CA ILE A 517 -35.41 5.42 11.38
C ILE A 517 -35.43 6.95 11.28
N VAL A 518 -34.77 7.50 10.26
CA VAL A 518 -34.60 8.94 10.04
C VAL A 518 -35.22 9.39 8.71
#